data_a0da773b860c5b9c0b8bbc520a3c3ca9
#
_entry.id   a0da773b860c5b9c0b8bbc520a3c3ca9
#
_cell.length_a   1.000
_cell.length_b   1.000
_cell.length_c   1.000
_cell.angle_alpha   90.00
_cell.angle_beta   90.00
_cell.angle_gamma   90.00
#
_symmetry.space_group_name_H-M   'P 1'
#
loop_
_entity.id
_entity.type
_entity.pdbx_description
1 polymer ?
#
loop_
_entity_poly.entity_id
_entity_poly.type
_entity_poly.pdbx_seq_one_letter_code
_entity_poly.pdbx_strand_id
1 'polypeptide(L)'
;MRKIMLAILLLSVIQSIAQKKQIDHYVYDDCQSVVERVISNDGKYVAYAVNPQEGDGIVYLESVSGDYKMSIPRGYSVSITEDNRYLICRIRPFYKDTRDARIKKRRPDEMPKDSLAIIELGKTTIAKIPRIKSYKVPDESGMWLAYLLDKPLPEITRPQQPDSLTRLNNMLKMADSLMRVADSIRNKANEAKTAGMSVLQSRNQRPPARAAAEPVEEG
;
A
#
# COMPACT_ATOMS: atom_id res chain seq x y z
N MET A 1 -39.24 52.74 30.03
CA MET A 1 -37.99 52.16 30.51
C MET A 1 -37.89 50.65 30.24
N ARG A 2 -38.88 49.81 30.62
CA ARG A 2 -38.86 48.36 30.45
C ARG A 2 -38.68 47.87 28.99
N LYS A 3 -39.31 48.55 28.01
CA LYS A 3 -39.22 48.22 26.54
C LYS A 3 -37.82 48.57 26.00
N ILE A 4 -37.19 49.61 26.50
CA ILE A 4 -35.84 50.05 26.10
C ILE A 4 -34.79 49.05 26.63
N MET A 5 -34.91 48.57 27.85
CA MET A 5 -34.04 47.55 28.42
C MET A 5 -34.12 46.23 27.65
N LEU A 6 -35.33 45.85 27.21
CA LEU A 6 -35.56 44.64 26.41
C LEU A 6 -34.89 44.72 25.03
N ALA A 7 -34.96 45.91 24.37
CA ALA A 7 -34.29 46.16 23.10
C ALA A 7 -32.76 46.13 23.21
N ILE A 8 -32.20 46.66 24.27
CA ILE A 8 -30.75 46.64 24.52
C ILE A 8 -30.27 45.18 24.80
N LEU A 9 -31.05 44.40 25.54
CA LEU A 9 -30.77 42.99 25.80
C LEU A 9 -30.81 42.17 24.51
N LEU A 10 -31.75 42.45 23.59
CA LEU A 10 -31.85 41.77 22.29
C LEU A 10 -30.67 42.13 21.37
N LEU A 11 -30.22 43.40 21.39
CA LEU A 11 -29.06 43.82 20.60
C LEU A 11 -27.75 43.16 21.06
N SER A 12 -27.58 42.91 22.37
CA SER A 12 -26.37 42.26 22.89
C SER A 12 -26.22 40.81 22.50
N VAL A 13 -27.31 40.07 22.25
CA VAL A 13 -27.31 38.68 21.79
C VAL A 13 -26.83 38.56 20.34
N ILE A 14 -27.10 39.55 19.48
CA ILE A 14 -26.71 39.51 18.06
C ILE A 14 -25.18 39.63 17.89
N GLN A 15 -24.49 40.29 18.80
CA GLN A 15 -23.04 40.45 18.73
C GLN A 15 -22.25 39.14 19.01
N SER A 16 -22.86 38.17 19.71
CA SER A 16 -22.20 36.92 20.07
C SER A 16 -22.02 35.96 18.90
N ILE A 17 -22.72 36.16 17.77
CA ILE A 17 -22.68 35.27 16.60
C ILE A 17 -21.56 35.66 15.60
N ALA A 18 -21.00 36.88 15.77
CA ALA A 18 -20.01 37.45 14.84
C ALA A 18 -18.56 37.08 15.14
N GLN A 19 -18.28 36.20 16.10
CA GLN A 19 -16.91 35.81 16.39
C GLN A 19 -16.37 34.91 15.27
N LYS A 20 -15.42 35.47 14.51
CA LYS A 20 -14.64 34.66 13.53
C LYS A 20 -13.89 33.58 14.28
N LYS A 21 -14.02 32.33 13.81
CA LYS A 21 -13.24 31.21 14.31
C LYS A 21 -11.75 31.57 14.23
N GLN A 22 -11.03 31.51 15.33
CA GLN A 22 -9.58 31.68 15.32
C GLN A 22 -8.93 30.62 14.44
N ILE A 23 -7.98 31.03 13.63
CA ILE A 23 -7.16 30.12 12.83
C ILE A 23 -6.17 29.47 13.80
N ASP A 24 -6.43 28.23 14.16
CA ASP A 24 -5.55 27.41 14.98
C ASP A 24 -4.79 26.41 14.10
N HIS A 25 -3.75 25.80 14.65
CA HIS A 25 -2.85 24.89 13.95
C HIS A 25 -3.58 23.73 13.23
N TYR A 26 -4.69 23.27 13.79
CA TYR A 26 -5.55 22.21 13.22
C TYR A 26 -6.37 22.63 12.00
N VAL A 27 -6.46 23.94 11.71
CA VAL A 27 -7.26 24.45 10.58
C VAL A 27 -6.42 24.55 9.31
N TYR A 28 -5.09 24.50 9.41
CA TYR A 28 -4.20 24.65 8.25
C TYR A 28 -4.40 23.56 7.21
N ASP A 29 -4.60 22.31 7.64
CA ASP A 29 -4.78 21.17 6.74
C ASP A 29 -6.12 21.23 5.99
N ASP A 30 -7.11 21.91 6.58
CA ASP A 30 -8.43 22.15 5.98
C ASP A 30 -8.45 23.33 5.00
N CYS A 31 -7.39 24.15 4.96
CA CYS A 31 -7.29 25.26 4.02
C CYS A 31 -7.20 24.74 2.60
N GLN A 32 -8.16 25.12 1.76
CA GLN A 32 -8.26 24.72 0.37
C GLN A 32 -7.87 25.86 -0.55
N SER A 33 -7.18 25.50 -1.64
CA SER A 33 -6.84 26.43 -2.71
C SER A 33 -7.48 26.00 -4.03
N VAL A 34 -8.00 26.97 -4.77
CA VAL A 34 -8.52 26.74 -6.13
C VAL A 34 -7.40 26.96 -7.12
N VAL A 35 -7.07 25.91 -7.86
CA VAL A 35 -6.01 25.90 -8.86
C VAL A 35 -6.53 25.33 -10.19
N GLU A 36 -5.76 25.50 -11.27
CA GLU A 36 -6.05 24.89 -12.58
C GLU A 36 -7.46 25.20 -13.10
N ARG A 37 -7.79 26.49 -13.24
CA ARG A 37 -9.08 26.96 -13.75
C ARG A 37 -9.07 26.95 -15.26
N VAL A 38 -10.01 26.23 -15.89
CA VAL A 38 -10.19 26.12 -17.34
C VAL A 38 -11.65 26.34 -17.68
N ILE A 39 -11.91 27.12 -18.73
CA ILE A 39 -13.24 27.38 -19.26
C ILE A 39 -13.28 26.79 -20.67
N SER A 40 -14.40 26.17 -21.05
CA SER A 40 -14.62 25.71 -22.42
C SER A 40 -14.69 26.89 -23.40
N ASN A 41 -14.26 26.69 -24.65
CA ASN A 41 -14.24 27.77 -25.65
C ASN A 41 -15.65 28.31 -25.94
N ASP A 42 -16.68 27.51 -25.77
CA ASP A 42 -18.08 27.93 -25.89
C ASP A 42 -18.66 28.58 -24.62
N GLY A 43 -17.86 28.68 -23.55
CA GLY A 43 -18.24 29.30 -22.29
C GLY A 43 -19.30 28.56 -21.48
N LYS A 44 -19.66 27.32 -21.85
CA LYS A 44 -20.73 26.57 -21.16
C LYS A 44 -20.27 25.78 -19.98
N TYR A 45 -18.99 25.40 -19.94
CA TYR A 45 -18.43 24.57 -18.88
C TYR A 45 -17.22 25.20 -18.24
N VAL A 46 -17.10 25.03 -16.94
CA VAL A 46 -15.95 25.45 -16.15
C VAL A 46 -15.41 24.24 -15.39
N ALA A 47 -14.11 24.04 -15.46
CA ALA A 47 -13.41 23.02 -14.68
C ALA A 47 -12.34 23.69 -13.81
N TYR A 48 -12.26 23.29 -12.55
CA TYR A 48 -11.28 23.80 -11.61
C TYR A 48 -10.89 22.74 -10.58
N ALA A 49 -9.66 22.79 -10.11
CA ALA A 49 -9.17 21.89 -9.08
C ALA A 49 -9.17 22.59 -7.72
N VAL A 50 -9.65 21.92 -6.70
CA VAL A 50 -9.60 22.34 -5.30
C VAL A 50 -8.67 21.39 -4.56
N ASN A 51 -7.56 21.93 -4.08
CA ASN A 51 -6.56 21.15 -3.37
C ASN A 51 -6.51 21.58 -1.89
N PRO A 52 -6.56 20.62 -0.94
CA PRO A 52 -6.18 20.90 0.44
C PRO A 52 -4.66 21.14 0.54
N GLN A 53 -4.20 21.65 1.65
CA GLN A 53 -2.77 21.87 1.89
C GLN A 53 -2.01 20.53 1.89
N GLU A 54 -2.58 19.50 2.51
CA GLU A 54 -2.07 18.13 2.51
C GLU A 54 -3.22 17.15 2.23
N GLY A 55 -3.03 16.22 1.29
CA GLY A 55 -4.04 15.19 0.98
C GLY A 55 -4.48 15.14 -0.47
N ASP A 56 -5.66 14.59 -0.68
CA ASP A 56 -6.23 14.36 -2.00
C ASP A 56 -7.14 15.54 -2.40
N GLY A 57 -6.80 16.20 -3.52
CA GLY A 57 -7.61 17.26 -4.12
C GLY A 57 -8.80 16.71 -4.93
N ILE A 58 -9.64 17.62 -5.41
CA ILE A 58 -10.81 17.28 -6.23
C ILE A 58 -10.88 18.23 -7.42
N VAL A 59 -11.11 17.72 -8.61
CA VAL A 59 -11.50 18.53 -9.77
C VAL A 59 -13.01 18.59 -9.86
N TYR A 60 -13.53 19.78 -9.98
CA TYR A 60 -14.95 20.04 -10.25
C TYR A 60 -15.11 20.42 -11.71
N LEU A 61 -16.15 19.87 -12.32
CA LEU A 61 -16.62 20.22 -13.66
C LEU A 61 -18.07 20.65 -13.53
N GLU A 62 -18.35 21.89 -13.89
CA GLU A 62 -19.68 22.48 -13.73
C GLU A 62 -20.12 23.16 -15.03
N SER A 63 -21.42 23.09 -15.31
CA SER A 63 -22.05 23.90 -16.34
C SER A 63 -22.32 25.31 -15.79
N VAL A 64 -22.12 26.31 -16.62
CA VAL A 64 -22.44 27.72 -16.25
C VAL A 64 -23.94 27.89 -16.01
N SER A 65 -24.80 27.10 -16.66
CA SER A 65 -26.27 27.07 -16.39
C SER A 65 -26.63 26.47 -15.02
N GLY A 66 -25.68 25.74 -14.39
CA GLY A 66 -25.92 25.07 -13.11
C GLY A 66 -26.57 23.68 -13.22
N ASP A 67 -26.96 23.25 -14.41
CA ASP A 67 -27.68 21.99 -14.63
C ASP A 67 -26.80 20.75 -14.51
N TYR A 68 -25.49 20.94 -14.60
CA TYR A 68 -24.53 19.85 -14.57
C TYR A 68 -23.38 20.14 -13.61
N LYS A 69 -23.13 19.19 -12.72
CA LYS A 69 -22.02 19.23 -11.77
C LYS A 69 -21.43 17.85 -11.60
N MET A 70 -20.12 17.74 -11.76
CA MET A 70 -19.37 16.51 -11.58
C MET A 70 -18.11 16.75 -10.76
N SER A 71 -17.76 15.79 -9.91
CA SER A 71 -16.53 15.83 -9.13
C SER A 71 -15.62 14.65 -9.48
N ILE A 72 -14.35 14.92 -9.68
CA ILE A 72 -13.32 13.92 -10.03
C ILE A 72 -12.31 13.92 -8.90
N PRO A 73 -12.37 12.94 -7.99
CA PRO A 73 -11.42 12.86 -6.88
C PRO A 73 -9.98 12.68 -7.38
N ARG A 74 -9.05 13.40 -6.76
CA ARG A 74 -7.61 13.36 -7.04
C ARG A 74 -7.24 13.82 -8.44
N GLY A 75 -8.16 14.51 -9.13
CA GLY A 75 -7.91 15.08 -10.44
C GLY A 75 -6.91 16.22 -10.40
N TYR A 76 -6.15 16.39 -11.48
CA TYR A 76 -5.25 17.52 -11.73
C TYR A 76 -4.86 17.56 -13.20
N SER A 77 -4.15 18.59 -13.63
CA SER A 77 -3.75 18.81 -15.02
C SER A 77 -4.96 18.73 -15.95
N VAL A 78 -5.89 19.66 -15.73
CA VAL A 78 -7.17 19.71 -16.41
C VAL A 78 -7.03 20.39 -17.76
N SER A 79 -7.62 19.81 -18.80
CA SER A 79 -7.70 20.38 -20.15
C SER A 79 -9.07 20.06 -20.75
N ILE A 80 -9.68 21.05 -21.40
CA ILE A 80 -10.91 20.85 -22.20
C ILE A 80 -10.49 20.84 -23.66
N THR A 81 -11.02 19.90 -24.44
CA THR A 81 -10.73 19.83 -25.88
C THR A 81 -11.33 21.02 -26.63
N GLU A 82 -10.68 21.42 -27.72
CA GLU A 82 -11.04 22.57 -28.56
C GLU A 82 -12.50 22.47 -29.07
N ASP A 83 -12.94 21.26 -29.38
CA ASP A 83 -14.32 20.96 -29.83
C ASP A 83 -15.37 21.02 -28.72
N ASN A 84 -14.97 21.36 -27.49
CA ASN A 84 -15.85 21.44 -26.29
C ASN A 84 -16.63 20.15 -26.01
N ARG A 85 -16.07 18.98 -26.37
CA ARG A 85 -16.74 17.68 -26.17
C ARG A 85 -16.20 16.91 -24.97
N TYR A 86 -14.93 17.05 -24.68
CA TYR A 86 -14.27 16.25 -23.65
C TYR A 86 -13.47 17.10 -22.67
N LEU A 87 -13.56 16.72 -21.40
CA LEU A 87 -12.61 17.11 -20.38
C LEU A 87 -11.60 15.98 -20.21
N ILE A 88 -10.33 16.32 -20.20
CA ILE A 88 -9.22 15.40 -20.00
C ILE A 88 -8.48 15.86 -18.75
N CYS A 89 -8.26 14.96 -17.80
CA CYS A 89 -7.49 15.25 -16.61
C CYS A 89 -6.70 14.03 -16.14
N ARG A 90 -5.64 14.28 -15.39
CA ARG A 90 -4.90 13.21 -14.71
C ARG A 90 -5.50 12.96 -13.33
N ILE A 91 -5.47 11.72 -12.89
CA ILE A 91 -5.88 11.32 -11.54
C ILE A 91 -4.65 10.80 -10.81
N ARG A 92 -4.31 11.46 -9.70
CA ARG A 92 -3.21 11.01 -8.84
C ARG A 92 -3.58 9.71 -8.13
N PRO A 93 -2.60 8.87 -7.77
CA PRO A 93 -2.80 7.82 -6.78
C PRO A 93 -3.27 8.40 -5.45
N PHE A 94 -3.80 7.58 -4.56
CA PHE A 94 -4.13 8.04 -3.22
C PHE A 94 -2.89 8.61 -2.52
N TYR A 95 -3.06 9.73 -1.85
CA TYR A 95 -2.00 10.37 -1.07
C TYR A 95 -1.37 9.39 -0.09
N LYS A 96 -2.21 8.62 0.62
CA LYS A 96 -1.78 7.58 1.56
C LYS A 96 -0.87 6.54 0.89
N ASP A 97 -1.25 6.01 -0.27
CA ASP A 97 -0.48 4.98 -0.96
C ASP A 97 0.89 5.51 -1.42
N THR A 98 0.91 6.77 -1.89
CA THR A 98 2.14 7.44 -2.30
C THR A 98 3.06 7.70 -1.11
N ARG A 99 2.50 8.14 0.02
CA ARG A 99 3.23 8.36 1.28
C ARG A 99 3.82 7.05 1.80
N ASP A 100 3.02 5.99 1.87
CA ASP A 100 3.46 4.66 2.32
C ASP A 100 4.56 4.09 1.43
N ALA A 101 4.45 4.27 0.11
CA ALA A 101 5.49 3.86 -0.83
C ALA A 101 6.81 4.61 -0.63
N ARG A 102 6.75 5.93 -0.33
CA ARG A 102 7.93 6.75 -0.01
C ARG A 102 8.57 6.32 1.32
N ILE A 103 7.78 6.09 2.36
CA ILE A 103 8.27 5.61 3.66
C ILE A 103 8.97 4.26 3.49
N LYS A 104 8.40 3.36 2.68
CA LYS A 104 8.98 2.05 2.35
C LYS A 104 10.15 2.13 1.37
N LYS A 105 10.54 3.33 0.91
CA LYS A 105 11.63 3.58 -0.04
C LYS A 105 11.51 2.71 -1.31
N ARG A 106 10.28 2.57 -1.84
CA ARG A 106 10.05 1.81 -3.07
C ARG A 106 10.79 2.45 -4.25
N ARG A 107 11.15 1.63 -5.22
CA ARG A 107 11.79 2.10 -6.47
C ARG A 107 10.81 2.97 -7.28
N PRO A 108 11.30 3.89 -8.11
CA PRO A 108 10.45 4.73 -8.95
C PRO A 108 9.47 3.95 -9.82
N ASP A 109 9.86 2.76 -10.30
CA ASP A 109 9.01 1.89 -11.12
C ASP A 109 7.88 1.21 -10.32
N GLU A 110 8.08 1.03 -9.01
CA GLU A 110 7.12 0.43 -8.09
C GLU A 110 6.19 1.47 -7.42
N MET A 111 6.48 2.76 -7.62
CA MET A 111 5.63 3.83 -7.11
C MET A 111 4.25 3.80 -7.78
N PRO A 112 3.18 4.11 -7.02
CA PRO A 112 1.87 4.28 -7.61
C PRO A 112 1.91 5.29 -8.75
N LYS A 113 1.26 4.97 -9.87
CA LYS A 113 1.27 5.79 -11.09
C LYS A 113 -0.07 6.46 -11.31
N ASP A 114 -0.03 7.60 -11.99
CA ASP A 114 -1.22 8.36 -12.37
C ASP A 114 -2.09 7.59 -13.37
N SER A 115 -3.34 7.96 -13.41
CA SER A 115 -4.29 7.53 -14.43
C SER A 115 -4.77 8.73 -15.24
N LEU A 116 -5.22 8.51 -16.47
CA LEU A 116 -5.88 9.51 -17.28
C LEU A 116 -7.39 9.31 -17.17
N ALA A 117 -8.13 10.38 -16.98
CA ALA A 117 -9.58 10.39 -17.09
C ALA A 117 -10.00 11.20 -18.33
N ILE A 118 -10.92 10.64 -19.09
CA ILE A 118 -11.57 11.27 -20.24
C ILE A 118 -13.06 11.30 -19.93
N ILE A 119 -13.63 12.48 -19.92
CA ILE A 119 -15.02 12.72 -19.56
C ILE A 119 -15.70 13.47 -20.68
N GLU A 120 -16.79 12.94 -21.22
CA GLU A 120 -17.63 13.65 -22.17
C GLU A 120 -18.44 14.71 -21.44
N LEU A 121 -18.34 15.97 -21.88
CA LEU A 121 -19.05 17.08 -21.25
C LEU A 121 -20.57 16.85 -21.32
N GLY A 122 -21.25 17.09 -20.20
CA GLY A 122 -22.69 16.82 -20.06
C GLY A 122 -23.04 15.36 -19.73
N LYS A 123 -22.07 14.44 -19.70
CA LYS A 123 -22.29 13.05 -19.29
C LYS A 123 -21.56 12.72 -17.99
N THR A 124 -22.05 11.71 -17.29
CA THR A 124 -21.46 11.24 -16.03
C THR A 124 -20.45 10.11 -16.21
N THR A 125 -20.22 9.68 -17.46
CA THR A 125 -19.34 8.54 -17.75
C THR A 125 -17.86 8.98 -17.76
N ILE A 126 -17.02 8.29 -17.00
CA ILE A 126 -15.57 8.51 -16.95
C ILE A 126 -14.87 7.32 -17.61
N ALA A 127 -14.18 7.54 -18.71
CA ALA A 127 -13.23 6.56 -19.26
C ALA A 127 -11.87 6.77 -18.56
N LYS A 128 -11.39 5.74 -17.86
CA LYS A 128 -10.15 5.82 -17.09
C LYS A 128 -9.08 4.90 -17.67
N ILE A 129 -7.92 5.47 -18.01
CA ILE A 129 -6.74 4.76 -18.51
C ILE A 129 -5.70 4.73 -17.40
N PRO A 130 -5.37 3.56 -16.84
CA PRO A 130 -4.41 3.45 -15.74
C PRO A 130 -2.96 3.57 -16.23
N ARG A 131 -2.05 3.94 -15.32
CA ARG A 131 -0.60 3.94 -15.52
C ARG A 131 -0.12 4.77 -16.71
N ILE A 132 -0.52 6.03 -16.69
CA ILE A 132 -0.08 6.98 -17.71
C ILE A 132 1.23 7.66 -17.29
N LYS A 133 2.14 7.82 -18.23
CA LYS A 133 3.37 8.60 -18.07
C LYS A 133 3.17 10.04 -18.48
N SER A 134 2.59 10.25 -19.65
CA SER A 134 2.30 11.58 -20.19
C SER A 134 1.14 11.52 -21.18
N TYR A 135 0.52 12.67 -21.44
CA TYR A 135 -0.46 12.83 -22.49
C TYR A 135 -0.29 14.19 -23.16
N LYS A 136 -0.82 14.33 -24.36
CA LYS A 136 -0.91 15.59 -25.10
C LYS A 136 -2.27 15.69 -25.79
N VAL A 137 -2.87 16.86 -25.67
CA VAL A 137 -4.06 17.29 -26.39
C VAL A 137 -3.63 18.34 -27.38
N PRO A 138 -4.04 18.34 -28.65
CA PRO A 138 -3.76 19.42 -29.58
C PRO A 138 -4.48 20.69 -29.15
N ASP A 139 -3.82 21.82 -29.35
CA ASP A 139 -4.37 23.13 -29.03
C ASP A 139 -5.35 23.64 -30.08
N GLU A 140 -5.21 23.20 -31.35
CA GLU A 140 -5.97 23.70 -32.50
C GLU A 140 -6.91 22.69 -33.18
N SER A 141 -6.93 21.43 -32.71
CA SER A 141 -7.86 20.41 -33.22
C SER A 141 -8.20 19.38 -32.18
N GLY A 142 -9.46 19.26 -31.85
CA GLY A 142 -9.94 18.48 -30.71
C GLY A 142 -10.19 16.99 -30.96
N MET A 143 -9.85 16.46 -32.14
CA MET A 143 -10.31 15.13 -32.54
C MET A 143 -9.43 13.95 -32.07
N TRP A 144 -8.29 14.20 -31.46
CA TRP A 144 -7.39 13.12 -31.02
C TRP A 144 -6.64 13.46 -29.72
N LEU A 145 -6.29 12.42 -29.02
CA LEU A 145 -5.53 12.46 -27.77
C LEU A 145 -4.38 11.45 -27.88
N ALA A 146 -3.15 11.93 -27.71
CA ALA A 146 -1.98 11.07 -27.62
C ALA A 146 -1.59 10.85 -26.17
N TYR A 147 -1.37 9.61 -25.77
CA TYR A 147 -0.90 9.28 -24.43
C TYR A 147 0.16 8.19 -24.43
N LEU A 148 1.07 8.28 -23.50
CA LEU A 148 2.14 7.31 -23.28
C LEU A 148 1.86 6.55 -21.98
N LEU A 149 1.77 5.23 -22.08
CA LEU A 149 1.64 4.36 -20.92
C LEU A 149 3.00 4.18 -20.23
N ASP A 150 2.99 4.08 -18.93
CA ASP A 150 4.16 3.64 -18.17
C ASP A 150 4.31 2.11 -18.27
N LYS A 151 5.54 1.62 -18.06
CA LYS A 151 5.82 0.18 -18.09
C LYS A 151 4.88 -0.55 -17.13
N PRO A 152 4.36 -1.74 -17.52
CA PRO A 152 3.59 -2.55 -16.61
C PRO A 152 4.46 -2.84 -15.36
N LEU A 153 3.83 -2.86 -14.21
CA LEU A 153 4.51 -3.38 -13.00
C LEU A 153 5.04 -4.77 -13.34
N PRO A 154 6.30 -5.10 -12.99
CA PRO A 154 6.70 -6.48 -13.00
C PRO A 154 5.62 -7.23 -12.21
N GLU A 155 5.00 -8.20 -12.87
CA GLU A 155 4.10 -9.11 -12.16
C GLU A 155 4.89 -9.61 -10.96
N ILE A 156 4.46 -9.22 -9.77
CA ILE A 156 4.84 -9.94 -8.57
C ILE A 156 4.15 -11.28 -8.78
N THR A 157 4.83 -12.21 -9.43
CA THR A 157 4.52 -13.62 -9.32
C THR A 157 4.58 -13.88 -7.82
N ARG A 158 3.42 -13.73 -7.16
CA ARG A 158 3.28 -14.28 -5.81
C ARG A 158 3.78 -15.70 -5.96
N PRO A 159 4.80 -16.15 -5.19
CA PRO A 159 5.18 -17.53 -5.20
C PRO A 159 3.85 -18.27 -5.06
N GLN A 160 3.46 -19.02 -6.10
CA GLN A 160 2.22 -19.78 -6.06
C GLN A 160 2.34 -20.57 -4.78
N GLN A 161 1.46 -20.29 -3.83
CA GLN A 161 1.43 -21.10 -2.62
C GLN A 161 1.25 -22.53 -3.14
N PRO A 162 2.19 -23.42 -2.86
CA PRO A 162 2.10 -24.77 -3.40
C PRO A 162 0.73 -25.31 -3.03
N ASP A 163 0.04 -25.85 -4.02
CA ASP A 163 -1.28 -26.46 -3.86
C ASP A 163 -1.28 -27.37 -2.63
N SER A 164 -2.43 -27.52 -1.99
CA SER A 164 -2.57 -28.31 -0.77
C SER A 164 -1.94 -29.70 -0.89
N LEU A 165 -2.00 -30.32 -2.07
CA LEU A 165 -1.33 -31.55 -2.40
C LEU A 165 0.20 -31.46 -2.40
N THR A 166 0.75 -30.38 -2.95
CA THR A 166 2.20 -30.14 -2.94
C THR A 166 2.72 -29.88 -1.52
N ARG A 167 1.94 -29.17 -0.69
CA ARG A 167 2.26 -28.98 0.73
C ARG A 167 2.24 -30.31 1.48
N LEU A 168 1.22 -31.13 1.26
CA LEU A 168 1.10 -32.44 1.87
C LEU A 168 2.28 -33.36 1.47
N ASN A 169 2.62 -33.41 0.18
CA ASN A 169 3.75 -34.16 -0.31
C ASN A 169 5.10 -33.70 0.25
N ASN A 170 5.28 -32.39 0.42
CA ASN A 170 6.48 -31.84 1.04
C ASN A 170 6.56 -32.18 2.55
N MET A 171 5.42 -32.16 3.25
CA MET A 171 5.34 -32.61 4.64
C MET A 171 5.62 -34.09 4.78
N LEU A 172 5.10 -34.96 3.88
CA LEU A 172 5.40 -36.38 3.86
C LEU A 172 6.88 -36.65 3.64
N LYS A 173 7.51 -35.99 2.64
CA LYS A 173 8.96 -36.11 2.41
C LYS A 173 9.79 -35.66 3.62
N MET A 174 9.35 -34.64 4.32
CA MET A 174 10.01 -34.18 5.53
C MET A 174 9.85 -35.19 6.69
N ALA A 175 8.68 -35.76 6.84
CA ALA A 175 8.43 -36.83 7.81
C ALA A 175 9.29 -38.08 7.52
N ASP A 176 9.37 -38.52 6.27
CA ASP A 176 10.21 -39.64 5.86
C ASP A 176 11.71 -39.37 6.15
N SER A 177 12.17 -38.14 5.89
CA SER A 177 13.57 -37.79 6.18
C SER A 177 13.84 -37.79 7.69
N LEU A 178 12.91 -37.32 8.51
CA LEU A 178 13.02 -37.36 9.97
C LEU A 178 13.01 -38.80 10.50
N MET A 179 12.16 -39.68 9.94
CA MET A 179 12.16 -41.10 10.29
C MET A 179 13.50 -41.76 10.01
N ARG A 180 14.09 -41.51 8.83
CA ARG A 180 15.43 -42.05 8.49
C ARG A 180 16.51 -41.58 9.47
N VAL A 181 16.46 -40.33 9.88
CA VAL A 181 17.39 -39.79 10.89
C VAL A 181 17.17 -40.47 12.23
N ALA A 182 15.92 -40.62 12.66
CA ALA A 182 15.56 -41.31 13.91
C ALA A 182 16.04 -42.78 13.91
N ASP A 183 15.86 -43.51 12.81
CA ASP A 183 16.35 -44.88 12.67
C ASP A 183 17.86 -44.96 12.71
N SER A 184 18.57 -44.00 12.06
CA SER A 184 20.01 -43.92 12.12
C SER A 184 20.53 -43.68 13.56
N ILE A 185 19.88 -42.79 14.33
CA ILE A 185 20.22 -42.56 15.72
C ILE A 185 19.94 -43.82 16.59
N ARG A 186 18.80 -44.48 16.34
CA ARG A 186 18.41 -45.72 17.03
C ARG A 186 19.44 -46.82 16.79
N ASN A 187 19.88 -47.02 15.53
CA ASN A 187 20.88 -48.01 15.20
C ASN A 187 22.22 -47.73 15.88
N LYS A 188 22.70 -46.48 15.85
CA LYS A 188 23.90 -46.08 16.56
C LYS A 188 23.81 -46.31 18.08
N ALA A 189 22.64 -46.04 18.66
CA ALA A 189 22.39 -46.27 20.07
C ALA A 189 22.41 -47.76 20.43
N ASN A 190 21.89 -48.63 19.55
CA ASN A 190 21.92 -50.07 19.72
C ASN A 190 23.34 -50.63 19.55
N GLU A 191 24.09 -50.15 18.57
CA GLU A 191 25.51 -50.49 18.41
C GLU A 191 26.35 -50.10 19.63
N ALA A 192 26.12 -48.92 20.19
CA ALA A 192 26.76 -48.50 21.43
C ALA A 192 26.40 -49.36 22.65
N LYS A 193 25.17 -49.82 22.74
CA LYS A 193 24.71 -50.75 23.79
C LYS A 193 25.38 -52.11 23.66
N THR A 194 25.42 -52.69 22.44
CA THR A 194 26.06 -53.97 22.18
C THR A 194 27.56 -53.94 22.40
N ALA A 195 28.23 -52.83 22.02
CA ALA A 195 29.64 -52.60 22.29
C ALA A 195 29.93 -52.47 23.82
N GLY A 196 29.05 -51.75 24.53
CA GLY A 196 29.16 -51.63 26.01
C GLY A 196 28.97 -52.98 26.73
N MET A 197 28.03 -53.82 26.26
CA MET A 197 27.81 -55.16 26.81
C MET A 197 28.98 -56.07 26.55
N SER A 198 29.62 -56.04 25.38
CA SER A 198 30.78 -56.85 25.04
C SER A 198 31.99 -56.51 25.92
N VAL A 199 32.18 -55.21 26.22
CA VAL A 199 33.24 -54.72 27.13
C VAL A 199 33.00 -55.22 28.57
N LEU A 200 31.75 -55.23 29.03
CA LEU A 200 31.41 -55.73 30.34
C LEU A 200 31.61 -57.23 30.48
N GLN A 201 31.30 -58.01 29.43
CA GLN A 201 31.55 -59.46 29.39
C GLN A 201 33.03 -59.78 29.38
N SER A 202 33.88 -59.06 28.63
CA SER A 202 35.31 -59.24 28.62
C SER A 202 35.96 -58.90 29.97
N ARG A 203 35.42 -57.96 30.70
CA ARG A 203 35.88 -57.56 32.05
C ARG A 203 35.57 -58.61 33.10
N ASN A 204 34.49 -59.38 32.98
CA ASN A 204 34.11 -60.45 33.91
C ASN A 204 34.88 -61.77 33.64
N GLN A 205 35.59 -61.92 32.52
CA GLN A 205 36.36 -63.12 32.16
C GLN A 205 37.85 -62.97 32.48
N ARG A 206 38.30 -61.93 33.20
CA ARG A 206 39.69 -61.85 33.66
C ARG A 206 39.91 -62.86 34.79
N PRO A 207 40.85 -63.81 34.65
CA PRO A 207 41.21 -64.71 35.71
C PRO A 207 41.77 -63.96 36.92
N PRO A 208 41.60 -64.49 38.18
CA PRO A 208 42.10 -63.85 39.37
C PRO A 208 43.60 -63.71 39.31
N ALA A 209 44.14 -62.57 39.72
CA ALA A 209 45.58 -62.30 39.79
C ALA A 209 46.29 -63.31 40.68
N ARG A 210 47.28 -63.96 40.15
CA ARG A 210 48.18 -64.95 40.84
C ARG A 210 48.83 -64.26 42.03
N ALA A 211 48.64 -64.86 43.22
CA ALA A 211 49.19 -64.39 44.50
C ALA A 211 50.72 -64.22 44.39
N ALA A 212 51.24 -63.14 44.87
CA ALA A 212 52.67 -62.84 44.96
C ALA A 212 53.36 -63.84 45.93
N ALA A 213 54.45 -64.40 45.45
CA ALA A 213 55.33 -65.27 46.27
C ALA A 213 55.99 -64.42 47.34
N GLU A 214 56.10 -64.97 48.52
CA GLU A 214 56.83 -64.43 49.70
C GLU A 214 58.35 -64.35 49.39
N PRO A 215 59.08 -63.41 49.96
CA PRO A 215 60.53 -63.31 49.88
C PRO A 215 61.16 -64.33 50.83
N VAL A 216 62.12 -65.11 50.32
CA VAL A 216 62.99 -65.97 51.11
C VAL A 216 64.03 -65.09 51.74
N GLU A 217 64.13 -65.20 53.12
CA GLU A 217 65.29 -64.74 53.88
C GLU A 217 66.48 -65.66 53.67
N GLU A 218 67.65 -65.11 53.36
CA GLU A 218 68.94 -65.79 53.60
C GLU A 218 69.80 -64.85 54.44
N GLY A 219 70.45 -65.54 55.47
CA GLY A 219 71.28 -65.07 56.52
C GLY A 219 72.71 -64.52 56.19
#